data_01ccda66094e5de38b67534822112a79
#
_entry.id   01ccda66094e5de38b67534822112a79
#
_cell.length_a   1.000
_cell.length_b   1.000
_cell.length_c   1.000
_cell.angle_alpha   90.00
_cell.angle_beta   90.00
_cell.angle_gamma   90.00
#
_symmetry.space_group_name_H-M   'P 1'
#
loop_
_entity.id
_entity.type
_entity.pdbx_description
1 polymer ?
#
loop_
_entity_poly.entity_id
_entity_poly.type
_entity_poly.pdbx_seq_one_letter_code
_entity_poly.pdbx_strand_id
1 'polypeptide(L)'
;KNESGDKVAYMFKGKNKEVCQRTYAEFYEDVYSLGTAFASKGISKGHIACIGENSYKWINTYLSVLLSDCVFVGIDKELPAADYLHIMEDSDSEVIFYQGKYEETLREKREELSNVKFFVGFDREEHDGDFLSFDLLLEEGRKLYKDGDTSFVDMKNDFEAMKMLVYTSGTTGMSKGVM
;
A
#
# COMPACT_ATOMS: atom_id res chain seq x y z
N LYS A 1 -23.62 14.79 8.82
CA LYS A 1 -23.14 13.73 9.77
C LYS A 1 -23.44 12.41 9.11
N ASN A 2 -22.39 11.62 8.88
CA ASN A 2 -22.53 10.32 8.20
C ASN A 2 -23.18 9.34 9.18
N GLU A 3 -24.44 8.95 8.97
CA GLU A 3 -25.23 8.06 9.85
C GLU A 3 -24.61 6.66 10.02
N SER A 4 -23.56 6.34 9.26
CA SER A 4 -22.88 5.05 9.26
C SER A 4 -21.49 5.06 9.89
N GLY A 5 -20.99 6.20 10.33
CA GLY A 5 -19.61 6.35 10.84
C GLY A 5 -19.27 5.38 11.97
N ASP A 6 -20.21 5.15 12.88
CA ASP A 6 -20.03 4.29 14.07
C ASP A 6 -20.26 2.79 13.79
N LYS A 7 -20.71 2.44 12.59
CA LYS A 7 -20.90 1.02 12.23
C LYS A 7 -19.56 0.36 11.94
N VAL A 8 -19.47 -0.92 12.31
CA VAL A 8 -18.27 -1.74 12.00
C VAL A 8 -18.15 -1.93 10.49
N ALA A 9 -17.01 -1.50 9.94
CA ALA A 9 -16.64 -1.69 8.55
C ALA A 9 -15.83 -2.95 8.34
N TYR A 10 -14.88 -3.23 9.25
CA TYR A 10 -13.98 -4.37 9.17
C TYR A 10 -13.85 -5.09 10.51
N MET A 11 -13.74 -6.41 10.42
CA MET A 11 -13.34 -7.30 11.52
C MET A 11 -12.14 -8.13 11.05
N PHE A 12 -11.08 -8.17 11.85
CA PHE A 12 -9.86 -8.91 11.53
C PHE A 12 -9.22 -9.46 12.79
N LYS A 13 -8.29 -10.39 12.64
CA LYS A 13 -7.50 -10.92 13.76
C LYS A 13 -6.27 -10.05 13.99
N GLY A 14 -6.10 -9.58 15.22
CA GLY A 14 -4.89 -8.91 15.67
C GLY A 14 -3.69 -9.85 15.86
N LYS A 15 -2.55 -9.30 16.28
CA LYS A 15 -1.30 -10.05 16.48
C LYS A 15 -1.45 -11.25 17.43
N ASN A 16 -2.26 -11.10 18.48
CA ASN A 16 -2.51 -12.15 19.49
C ASN A 16 -3.77 -12.99 19.20
N LYS A 17 -4.24 -12.97 17.94
CA LYS A 17 -5.46 -13.66 17.46
C LYS A 17 -6.77 -13.11 18.05
N GLU A 18 -6.74 -12.00 18.78
CA GLU A 18 -7.93 -11.28 19.23
C GLU A 18 -8.72 -10.73 18.03
N VAL A 19 -10.02 -10.58 18.20
CA VAL A 19 -10.88 -9.97 17.18
C VAL A 19 -10.79 -8.45 17.32
N CYS A 20 -10.18 -7.81 16.34
CA CYS A 20 -10.14 -6.36 16.19
C CYS A 20 -11.27 -5.90 15.28
N GLN A 21 -11.78 -4.70 15.53
CA GLN A 21 -12.80 -4.06 14.71
C GLN A 21 -12.34 -2.66 14.30
N ARG A 22 -12.80 -2.20 13.16
CA ARG A 22 -12.72 -0.82 12.71
C ARG A 22 -14.08 -0.36 12.22
N THR A 23 -14.51 0.79 12.70
CA THR A 23 -15.70 1.46 12.19
C THR A 23 -15.43 2.11 10.84
N TYR A 24 -16.48 2.55 10.14
CA TYR A 24 -16.30 3.32 8.89
C TYR A 24 -15.55 4.64 9.13
N ALA A 25 -15.77 5.30 10.27
CA ALA A 25 -15.07 6.54 10.61
C ALA A 25 -13.56 6.30 10.84
N GLU A 26 -13.21 5.27 11.62
CA GLU A 26 -11.81 4.88 11.85
C GLU A 26 -11.12 4.44 10.55
N PHE A 27 -11.82 3.66 9.73
CA PHE A 27 -11.27 3.23 8.45
C PHE A 27 -11.02 4.40 7.49
N TYR A 28 -11.96 5.34 7.42
CA TYR A 28 -11.78 6.58 6.68
C TYR A 28 -10.56 7.36 7.17
N GLU A 29 -10.44 7.56 8.50
CA GLU A 29 -9.28 8.24 9.10
C GLU A 29 -7.96 7.52 8.73
N ASP A 30 -7.92 6.19 8.79
CA ASP A 30 -6.72 5.41 8.46
C ASP A 30 -6.33 5.55 6.99
N VAL A 31 -7.29 5.51 6.06
CA VAL A 31 -7.05 5.68 4.62
C VAL A 31 -6.48 7.07 4.33
N TYR A 32 -7.07 8.11 4.89
CA TYR A 32 -6.60 9.49 4.67
C TYR A 32 -5.27 9.75 5.37
N SER A 33 -5.05 9.18 6.54
CA SER A 33 -3.78 9.27 7.24
C SER A 33 -2.64 8.62 6.45
N LEU A 34 -2.87 7.43 5.91
CA LEU A 34 -1.86 6.74 5.08
C LEU A 34 -1.56 7.53 3.80
N GLY A 35 -2.60 8.08 3.16
CA GLY A 35 -2.45 8.96 1.99
C GLY A 35 -1.66 10.24 2.31
N THR A 36 -1.91 10.86 3.47
CA THR A 36 -1.16 12.03 3.95
C THR A 36 0.32 11.67 4.19
N ALA A 37 0.60 10.48 4.74
CA ALA A 37 1.96 9.99 4.89
C ALA A 37 2.66 9.81 3.53
N PHE A 38 1.96 9.32 2.50
CA PHE A 38 2.51 9.24 1.13
C PHE A 38 2.90 10.63 0.61
N ALA A 39 1.98 11.58 0.69
CA ALA A 39 2.23 12.94 0.24
C ALA A 39 3.44 13.58 0.96
N SER A 40 3.55 13.40 2.27
CA SER A 40 4.66 13.93 3.07
C SER A 40 6.03 13.34 2.70
N LYS A 41 6.05 12.12 2.16
CA LYS A 41 7.28 11.46 1.66
C LYS A 41 7.52 11.71 0.16
N GLY A 42 6.76 12.62 -0.45
CA GLY A 42 6.89 12.97 -1.87
C GLY A 42 6.34 11.90 -2.83
N ILE A 43 5.52 10.97 -2.33
CA ILE A 43 4.83 9.96 -3.12
C ILE A 43 3.48 10.55 -3.54
N SER A 44 3.43 11.24 -4.67
CA SER A 44 2.22 11.90 -5.15
C SER A 44 1.74 11.37 -6.51
N LYS A 45 2.63 10.79 -7.27
CA LYS A 45 2.38 10.13 -8.57
C LYS A 45 3.36 8.98 -8.69
N GLY A 46 2.94 7.91 -9.31
CA GLY A 46 3.78 6.74 -9.53
C GLY A 46 3.05 5.45 -9.25
N HIS A 47 3.72 4.34 -9.42
CA HIS A 47 3.15 3.02 -9.19
C HIS A 47 3.51 2.51 -7.80
N ILE A 48 2.53 1.98 -7.11
CA ILE A 48 2.66 1.41 -5.76
C ILE A 48 2.28 -0.06 -5.80
N ALA A 49 3.27 -0.92 -5.68
CA ALA A 49 3.07 -2.36 -5.64
C ALA A 49 2.64 -2.84 -4.25
N CYS A 50 1.81 -3.87 -4.22
CA CYS A 50 1.39 -4.50 -2.98
C CYS A 50 1.34 -6.02 -3.13
N ILE A 51 2.07 -6.73 -2.26
CA ILE A 51 2.14 -8.20 -2.23
C ILE A 51 1.91 -8.72 -0.81
N GLY A 52 0.92 -9.59 -0.62
CA GLY A 52 0.61 -10.17 0.69
C GLY A 52 -0.79 -10.74 0.79
N GLU A 53 -1.11 -11.28 1.95
CA GLU A 53 -2.44 -11.77 2.28
C GLU A 53 -3.46 -10.63 2.36
N ASN A 54 -4.70 -10.93 2.00
CA ASN A 54 -5.82 -10.02 2.22
C ASN A 54 -5.93 -9.70 3.72
N SER A 55 -5.70 -8.44 4.06
CA SER A 55 -5.67 -7.97 5.44
C SER A 55 -6.23 -6.55 5.54
N TYR A 56 -6.46 -6.08 6.77
CA TYR A 56 -6.85 -4.69 6.99
C TYR A 56 -5.80 -3.70 6.44
N LYS A 57 -4.51 -4.00 6.59
CA LYS A 57 -3.42 -3.16 6.08
C LYS A 57 -3.38 -3.16 4.55
N TRP A 58 -3.62 -4.31 3.94
CA TRP A 58 -3.70 -4.45 2.49
C TRP A 58 -4.82 -3.57 1.89
N ILE A 59 -6.05 -3.67 2.44
CA ILE A 59 -7.18 -2.88 1.94
C ILE A 59 -7.02 -1.38 2.22
N ASN A 60 -6.40 -1.02 3.35
CA ASN A 60 -6.08 0.35 3.66
C ASN A 60 -5.10 0.93 2.64
N THR A 61 -4.01 0.22 2.32
CA THR A 61 -3.07 0.58 1.25
C THR A 61 -3.79 0.74 -0.09
N TYR A 62 -4.59 -0.24 -0.48
CA TYR A 62 -5.33 -0.22 -1.74
C TYR A 62 -6.17 1.04 -1.90
N LEU A 63 -6.99 1.37 -0.90
CA LEU A 63 -7.87 2.55 -0.97
C LEU A 63 -7.09 3.86 -0.89
N SER A 64 -6.03 3.93 -0.08
CA SER A 64 -5.19 5.14 -0.02
C SER A 64 -4.52 5.42 -1.37
N VAL A 65 -4.09 4.37 -2.08
CA VAL A 65 -3.52 4.52 -3.42
C VAL A 65 -4.58 4.92 -4.45
N LEU A 66 -5.77 4.29 -4.44
CA LEU A 66 -6.85 4.64 -5.37
C LEU A 66 -7.35 6.08 -5.20
N LEU A 67 -7.33 6.62 -3.99
CA LEU A 67 -7.71 8.00 -3.69
C LEU A 67 -6.57 9.01 -3.95
N SER A 68 -5.37 8.55 -4.31
CA SER A 68 -4.25 9.39 -4.72
C SER A 68 -4.16 9.49 -6.25
N ASP A 69 -3.15 10.23 -6.75
CA ASP A 69 -2.79 10.21 -8.17
C ASP A 69 -1.84 9.05 -8.54
N CYS A 70 -1.65 8.09 -7.61
CA CYS A 70 -0.85 6.90 -7.85
C CYS A 70 -1.67 5.78 -8.52
N VAL A 71 -0.94 4.79 -9.05
CA VAL A 71 -1.49 3.57 -9.64
C VAL A 71 -1.20 2.40 -8.72
N PHE A 72 -2.23 1.66 -8.34
CA PHE A 72 -2.07 0.45 -7.55
C PHE A 72 -1.65 -0.74 -8.42
N VAL A 73 -0.57 -1.42 -8.04
CA VAL A 73 -0.08 -2.64 -8.70
C VAL A 73 -0.29 -3.83 -7.76
N GLY A 74 -1.37 -4.56 -7.98
CA GLY A 74 -1.69 -5.76 -7.19
C GLY A 74 -0.87 -6.96 -7.65
N ILE A 75 -0.07 -7.55 -6.76
CA ILE A 75 0.76 -8.72 -7.05
C ILE A 75 0.19 -9.94 -6.34
N ASP A 76 -0.01 -11.02 -7.10
CA ASP A 76 -0.48 -12.28 -6.55
C ASP A 76 0.58 -12.86 -5.58
N LYS A 77 0.15 -13.15 -4.36
CA LYS A 77 0.98 -13.68 -3.27
C LYS A 77 1.51 -15.11 -3.52
N GLU A 78 0.93 -15.82 -4.47
CA GLU A 78 1.35 -17.20 -4.82
C GLU A 78 2.44 -17.23 -5.91
N LEU A 79 2.80 -16.08 -6.47
CA LEU A 79 3.84 -16.02 -7.50
C LEU A 79 5.23 -16.35 -6.92
N PRO A 80 6.08 -17.07 -7.68
CA PRO A 80 7.47 -17.28 -7.32
C PRO A 80 8.27 -15.96 -7.36
N ALA A 81 9.43 -15.95 -6.68
CA ALA A 81 10.23 -14.75 -6.50
C ALA A 81 10.61 -14.05 -7.82
N ALA A 82 11.00 -14.81 -8.84
CA ALA A 82 11.34 -14.26 -10.15
C ALA A 82 10.19 -13.49 -10.78
N ASP A 83 8.95 -13.97 -10.63
CA ASP A 83 7.78 -13.36 -11.26
C ASP A 83 7.33 -12.11 -10.53
N TYR A 84 7.24 -12.11 -9.19
CA TYR A 84 6.83 -10.91 -8.48
C TYR A 84 7.89 -9.80 -8.53
N LEU A 85 9.19 -10.13 -8.55
CA LEU A 85 10.27 -9.16 -8.75
C LEU A 85 10.20 -8.56 -10.15
N HIS A 86 9.98 -9.38 -11.17
CA HIS A 86 9.78 -8.90 -12.53
C HIS A 86 8.59 -7.92 -12.63
N ILE A 87 7.47 -8.22 -11.98
CA ILE A 87 6.31 -7.31 -11.95
C ILE A 87 6.66 -5.98 -11.29
N MET A 88 7.41 -5.99 -10.17
CA MET A 88 7.84 -4.78 -9.48
C MET A 88 8.72 -3.89 -10.36
N GLU A 89 9.61 -4.51 -11.13
CA GLU A 89 10.50 -3.82 -12.08
C GLU A 89 9.73 -3.33 -13.33
N ASP A 90 9.00 -4.23 -14.00
CA ASP A 90 8.25 -3.92 -15.24
C ASP A 90 7.17 -2.85 -15.04
N SER A 91 6.58 -2.80 -13.85
CA SER A 91 5.60 -1.78 -13.48
C SER A 91 6.23 -0.44 -13.06
N ASP A 92 7.54 -0.28 -13.07
CA ASP A 92 8.23 0.90 -12.54
C ASP A 92 7.75 1.30 -11.13
N SER A 93 7.50 0.31 -10.27
CA SER A 93 6.99 0.56 -8.92
C SER A 93 7.98 1.37 -8.09
N GLU A 94 7.52 2.49 -7.52
CA GLU A 94 8.34 3.38 -6.68
C GLU A 94 8.23 3.04 -5.18
N VAL A 95 7.15 2.37 -4.78
CA VAL A 95 6.92 1.91 -3.41
C VAL A 95 6.39 0.49 -3.44
N ILE A 96 6.87 -0.34 -2.53
CA ILE A 96 6.43 -1.72 -2.40
C ILE A 96 5.89 -1.95 -1.00
N PHE A 97 4.60 -2.27 -0.89
CA PHE A 97 3.99 -2.78 0.33
C PHE A 97 4.07 -4.29 0.33
N TYR A 98 4.52 -4.88 1.44
CA TYR A 98 4.76 -6.31 1.48
C TYR A 98 4.47 -6.93 2.85
N GLN A 99 4.11 -8.21 2.84
CA GLN A 99 4.04 -9.02 4.05
C GLN A 99 5.43 -9.57 4.41
N GLY A 100 5.72 -9.72 5.70
CA GLY A 100 7.06 -10.03 6.22
C GLY A 100 7.78 -11.21 5.57
N LYS A 101 7.05 -12.21 5.05
CA LYS A 101 7.65 -13.35 4.33
C LYS A 101 8.46 -12.98 3.08
N TYR A 102 8.26 -11.77 2.52
CA TYR A 102 8.98 -11.30 1.33
C TYR A 102 10.21 -10.46 1.67
N GLU A 103 10.37 -10.05 2.93
CA GLU A 103 11.39 -9.06 3.32
C GLU A 103 12.81 -9.51 2.99
N GLU A 104 13.17 -10.76 3.27
CA GLU A 104 14.51 -11.29 3.00
C GLU A 104 14.87 -11.16 1.51
N THR A 105 13.99 -11.63 0.63
CA THR A 105 14.20 -11.53 -0.82
C THR A 105 14.27 -10.08 -1.30
N LEU A 106 13.40 -9.20 -0.79
CA LEU A 106 13.42 -7.79 -1.16
C LEU A 106 14.70 -7.09 -0.72
N ARG A 107 15.26 -7.44 0.43
CA ARG A 107 16.55 -6.93 0.90
C ARG A 107 17.71 -7.43 0.03
N GLU A 108 17.74 -8.71 -0.32
CA GLU A 108 18.74 -9.29 -1.20
C GLU A 108 18.72 -8.64 -2.59
N LYS A 109 17.53 -8.28 -3.10
CA LYS A 109 17.30 -7.71 -4.43
C LYS A 109 17.18 -6.19 -4.45
N ARG A 110 17.48 -5.52 -3.33
CA ARG A 110 17.34 -4.07 -3.18
C ARG A 110 18.03 -3.27 -4.28
N GLU A 111 19.26 -3.67 -4.65
CA GLU A 111 20.05 -2.98 -5.66
C GLU A 111 19.47 -3.15 -7.08
N GLU A 112 18.83 -4.27 -7.36
CA GLU A 112 18.16 -4.54 -8.65
C GLU A 112 16.88 -3.71 -8.78
N LEU A 113 16.17 -3.44 -7.66
CA LEU A 113 14.95 -2.63 -7.59
C LEU A 113 15.29 -1.13 -7.42
N SER A 114 16.12 -0.58 -8.31
CA SER A 114 16.68 0.77 -8.18
C SER A 114 15.66 1.90 -8.23
N ASN A 115 14.48 1.70 -8.86
CA ASN A 115 13.41 2.67 -8.93
C ASN A 115 12.60 2.75 -7.62
N VAL A 116 12.70 1.74 -6.76
CA VAL A 116 11.96 1.68 -5.50
C VAL A 116 12.57 2.62 -4.48
N LYS A 117 11.78 3.57 -4.01
CA LYS A 117 12.15 4.56 -2.98
C LYS A 117 11.96 4.02 -1.58
N PHE A 118 10.85 3.27 -1.37
CA PHE A 118 10.49 2.74 -0.06
C PHE A 118 9.91 1.34 -0.15
N PHE A 119 10.25 0.52 0.84
CA PHE A 119 9.70 -0.80 1.09
C PHE A 119 8.92 -0.76 2.40
N VAL A 120 7.61 -0.94 2.36
CA VAL A 120 6.73 -0.80 3.53
C VAL A 120 6.24 -2.16 4.00
N GLY A 121 6.81 -2.67 5.07
CA GLY A 121 6.46 -3.98 5.64
C GLY A 121 5.24 -3.92 6.55
N PHE A 122 4.24 -4.78 6.28
CA PHE A 122 3.04 -4.88 7.11
C PHE A 122 3.32 -5.39 8.53
N ASP A 123 4.36 -6.21 8.67
CA ASP A 123 4.70 -6.88 9.92
C ASP A 123 5.94 -6.28 10.61
N ARG A 124 6.52 -5.23 10.02
CA ARG A 124 7.67 -4.54 10.59
C ARG A 124 7.27 -3.69 11.80
N GLU A 125 8.14 -3.64 12.79
CA GLU A 125 7.95 -2.84 14.00
C GLU A 125 8.71 -1.51 13.97
N GLU A 126 9.81 -1.42 13.19
CA GLU A 126 10.69 -0.26 13.13
C GLU A 126 11.00 0.14 11.68
N HIS A 127 11.35 1.42 11.48
CA HIS A 127 11.99 1.87 10.24
C HIS A 127 13.46 1.47 10.22
N ASP A 128 13.98 1.12 9.03
CA ASP A 128 15.38 0.78 8.81
C ASP A 128 15.78 1.24 7.40
N GLY A 129 16.35 2.43 7.30
CA GLY A 129 16.67 3.04 6.02
C GLY A 129 15.41 3.28 5.18
N ASP A 130 15.35 2.69 4.00
CA ASP A 130 14.21 2.72 3.09
C ASP A 130 13.17 1.61 3.34
N PHE A 131 13.43 0.73 4.33
CA PHE A 131 12.48 -0.27 4.81
C PHE A 131 11.66 0.29 5.97
N LEU A 132 10.41 0.62 5.70
CA LEU A 132 9.52 1.29 6.64
C LEU A 132 8.55 0.32 7.30
N SER A 133 8.15 0.63 8.53
CA SER A 133 7.02 -0.02 9.20
C SER A 133 5.71 0.60 8.74
N PHE A 134 4.75 -0.22 8.35
CA PHE A 134 3.40 0.24 8.01
C PHE A 134 2.72 0.96 9.19
N ASP A 135 2.82 0.39 10.40
CA ASP A 135 2.15 0.93 11.57
C ASP A 135 2.71 2.31 11.95
N LEU A 136 4.05 2.48 11.90
CA LEU A 136 4.68 3.77 12.17
C LEU A 136 4.37 4.80 11.08
N LEU A 137 4.38 4.37 9.80
CA LEU A 137 4.03 5.25 8.69
C LEU A 137 2.59 5.75 8.80
N LEU A 138 1.64 4.87 9.17
CA LEU A 138 0.26 5.25 9.41
C LEU A 138 0.13 6.23 10.58
N GLU A 139 0.90 6.01 11.66
CA GLU A 139 0.87 6.91 12.83
C GLU A 139 1.48 8.29 12.52
N GLU A 140 2.55 8.35 11.74
CA GLU A 140 3.10 9.61 11.20
C GLU A 140 2.03 10.38 10.40
N GLY A 141 1.33 9.67 9.52
CA GLY A 141 0.26 10.25 8.73
C GLY A 141 -0.93 10.71 9.57
N ARG A 142 -1.34 9.96 10.60
CA ARG A 142 -2.39 10.37 11.53
C ARG A 142 -2.03 11.66 12.26
N LYS A 143 -0.78 11.81 12.66
CA LYS A 143 -0.32 13.04 13.30
C LYS A 143 -0.42 14.22 12.34
N LEU A 144 0.12 14.10 11.13
CA LEU A 144 0.06 15.15 10.12
C LEU A 144 -1.39 15.52 9.79
N TYR A 145 -2.25 14.52 9.57
CA TYR A 145 -3.67 14.73 9.27
C TYR A 145 -4.41 15.46 10.40
N LYS A 146 -4.15 15.10 11.68
CA LYS A 146 -4.73 15.76 12.86
C LYS A 146 -4.17 17.17 13.10
N ASP A 147 -2.92 17.41 12.70
CA ASP A 147 -2.27 18.73 12.76
C ASP A 147 -2.76 19.67 11.62
N GLY A 148 -3.67 19.17 10.77
CA GLY A 148 -4.35 19.98 9.74
C GLY A 148 -3.71 19.89 8.34
N ASP A 149 -2.86 18.91 8.07
CA ASP A 149 -2.38 18.65 6.71
C ASP A 149 -3.53 18.14 5.83
N THR A 150 -3.93 18.94 4.86
CA THR A 150 -5.01 18.63 3.90
C THR A 150 -4.48 18.21 2.52
N SER A 151 -3.17 18.08 2.35
CA SER A 151 -2.52 17.84 1.06
C SER A 151 -3.11 16.63 0.31
N PHE A 152 -3.45 15.57 1.03
CA PHE A 152 -4.09 14.39 0.47
C PHE A 152 -5.60 14.58 0.26
N VAL A 153 -6.29 15.24 1.20
CA VAL A 153 -7.75 15.50 1.14
C VAL A 153 -8.09 16.40 -0.05
N ASP A 154 -7.24 17.39 -0.31
CA ASP A 154 -7.43 18.39 -1.37
C ASP A 154 -6.94 17.90 -2.74
N MET A 155 -6.39 16.69 -2.81
CA MET A 155 -5.93 16.09 -4.07
C MET A 155 -7.12 15.88 -5.01
N LYS A 156 -7.03 16.42 -6.21
CA LYS A 156 -8.06 16.23 -7.25
C LYS A 156 -7.89 14.85 -7.87
N ASN A 157 -8.82 13.96 -7.57
CA ASN A 157 -8.88 12.66 -8.21
C ASN A 157 -9.35 12.81 -9.68
N ASP A 158 -8.53 12.35 -10.60
CA ASP A 158 -8.92 12.14 -11.98
C ASP A 158 -9.47 10.72 -12.14
N PHE A 159 -10.79 10.60 -12.29
CA PHE A 159 -11.46 9.30 -12.42
C PHE A 159 -11.28 8.65 -13.81
N GLU A 160 -10.77 9.41 -14.79
CA GLU A 160 -10.41 8.89 -16.12
C GLU A 160 -8.95 8.39 -16.18
N ALA A 161 -8.13 8.74 -15.17
CA ALA A 161 -6.76 8.26 -15.09
C ALA A 161 -6.72 6.77 -14.72
N MET A 162 -5.68 6.09 -15.19
CA MET A 162 -5.37 4.72 -14.76
C MET A 162 -5.16 4.69 -13.24
N LYS A 163 -5.88 3.82 -12.54
CA LYS A 163 -5.81 3.67 -11.07
C LYS A 163 -5.28 2.31 -10.64
N MET A 164 -5.31 1.33 -11.51
CA MET A 164 -4.88 -0.02 -11.19
C MET A 164 -4.21 -0.68 -12.40
N LEU A 165 -3.13 -1.39 -12.14
CA LEU A 165 -2.43 -2.25 -13.08
C LEU A 165 -2.45 -3.68 -12.52
N VAL A 166 -2.99 -4.61 -13.27
CA VAL A 166 -3.09 -6.03 -12.90
C VAL A 166 -2.27 -6.87 -13.87
N TYR A 167 -1.45 -7.75 -13.33
CA TYR A 167 -0.68 -8.69 -14.14
C TYR A 167 -1.41 -10.02 -14.25
N THR A 168 -1.50 -10.52 -15.47
CA THR A 168 -2.11 -11.81 -15.75
C THR A 168 -1.06 -12.77 -16.33
N SER A 169 -1.20 -14.07 -16.05
CA SER A 169 -0.39 -15.12 -16.67
C SER A 169 -0.68 -15.13 -18.16
N GLY A 170 0.23 -14.57 -18.96
CA GLY A 170 0.12 -14.61 -20.42
C GLY A 170 0.39 -16.02 -20.96
N THR A 171 -0.20 -16.34 -22.11
CA THR A 171 0.02 -17.62 -22.83
C THR A 171 1.48 -17.83 -23.28
N THR A 172 2.33 -16.82 -23.14
CA THR A 172 3.75 -16.82 -23.55
C THR A 172 4.73 -16.98 -22.37
N GLY A 173 4.25 -17.28 -21.15
CA GLY A 173 5.09 -17.61 -19.99
C GLY A 173 5.53 -16.43 -19.12
N MET A 174 5.44 -15.18 -19.58
CA MET A 174 5.70 -14.00 -18.75
C MET A 174 4.39 -13.26 -18.46
N SER A 175 4.24 -12.78 -17.22
CA SER A 175 3.10 -11.96 -16.81
C SER A 175 3.04 -10.66 -17.60
N LYS A 176 1.85 -10.26 -18.05
CA LYS A 176 1.62 -9.02 -18.80
C LYS A 176 0.69 -8.12 -18.01
N GLY A 177 1.05 -6.84 -17.93
CA GLY A 177 0.21 -5.81 -17.33
C GLY A 177 -1.03 -5.54 -18.17
N VAL A 178 -2.18 -5.50 -17.51
CA VAL A 178 -3.49 -5.12 -18.07
C VAL A 178 -3.99 -3.89 -17.31
N MET A 179 -4.35 -2.86 -18.07
CA MET A 179 -4.90 -1.60 -17.58
C MET A 179 -6.42 -1.62 -17.54
#